data_fbcd9d2cfe191816ce3e24b5f07c79ef
#
_entry.id   fbcd9d2cfe191816ce3e24b5f07c79ef
#
_cell.length_a   1.000
_cell.length_b   1.000
_cell.length_c   1.000
_cell.angle_alpha   90.00
_cell.angle_beta   90.00
_cell.angle_gamma   90.00
#
_symmetry.space_group_name_H-M   'P 1'
#
loop_
_entity.id
_entity.type
_entity.pdbx_description
1 polymer ?
#
loop_
_entity_poly.entity_id
_entity_poly.type
_entity_poly.pdbx_seq_one_letter_code
_entity_poly.pdbx_strand_id
1 'polypeptide(L)'
;RAYDGTEATDPIVSKFLTPSYTDISVGIDWKPNSIFSIYLSPVAGQITTAVVGDAMNAKYADMYALENGGLRQAMQEKYATWTYSKVANVDGTYDKIYKNYKAELGLSFKGSINYAYKDLKIITSVGLFTPYAWDKTEMFDANGDFIGYRDNNRRFGNFDVDWDAAISY
;
A
#
# COMPACT_ATOMS: atom_id res chain seq x y z
N ARG A 1 5.81 18.06 -8.58
CA ARG A 1 6.41 19.40 -8.49
C ARG A 1 7.86 19.31 -8.95
N ALA A 2 8.32 20.27 -9.74
CA ALA A 2 9.74 20.34 -10.09
C ALA A 2 10.53 20.76 -8.85
N TYR A 3 11.65 20.08 -8.61
CA TYR A 3 12.63 20.47 -7.59
C TYR A 3 13.21 21.85 -7.97
N ASP A 4 13.07 22.84 -7.09
CA ASP A 4 13.54 24.21 -7.34
C ASP A 4 14.97 24.47 -6.83
N GLY A 5 15.63 23.45 -6.29
CA GLY A 5 16.99 23.52 -5.78
C GLY A 5 17.13 24.08 -4.36
N THR A 6 16.04 24.39 -3.69
CA THR A 6 16.05 24.90 -2.31
C THR A 6 15.51 23.84 -1.36
N GLU A 7 16.39 23.03 -0.76
CA GLU A 7 16.03 21.98 0.21
C GLU A 7 15.13 22.46 1.37
N ALA A 8 15.08 23.76 1.62
CA ALA A 8 14.28 24.35 2.69
C ALA A 8 12.80 24.52 2.34
N THR A 9 12.44 24.52 1.05
CA THR A 9 11.08 24.81 0.57
C THR A 9 10.36 23.59 0.03
N ASP A 10 11.08 22.54 -0.37
CA ASP A 10 10.44 21.32 -0.88
C ASP A 10 10.00 20.37 0.25
N PRO A 11 8.74 19.93 0.28
CA PRO A 11 8.25 19.03 1.31
C PRO A 11 8.87 17.64 1.16
N ILE A 12 9.33 17.08 2.26
CA ILE A 12 9.71 15.67 2.32
C ILE A 12 8.44 14.83 2.30
N VAL A 13 8.06 14.31 1.15
CA VAL A 13 6.87 13.46 0.97
C VAL A 13 7.17 11.96 1.06
N SER A 14 8.43 11.58 1.10
CA SER A 14 8.87 10.19 1.24
C SER A 14 10.11 10.11 2.14
N LYS A 15 10.12 9.14 3.05
CA LYS A 15 11.22 8.86 3.96
C LYS A 15 11.25 7.36 4.24
N PHE A 16 12.26 6.87 4.97
CA PHE A 16 12.31 5.49 5.41
C PHE A 16 10.98 5.06 6.09
N LEU A 17 10.35 4.00 5.60
CA LEU A 17 9.01 3.49 5.98
C LEU A 17 7.82 4.44 5.70
N THR A 18 7.97 5.41 4.79
CA THR A 18 6.88 6.37 4.45
C THR A 18 6.89 6.75 2.95
N PRO A 19 6.15 6.07 2.08
CA PRO A 19 5.63 4.72 2.28
C PRO A 19 6.73 3.65 2.13
N SER A 20 6.52 2.47 2.70
CA SER A 20 7.29 1.27 2.40
C SER A 20 6.36 0.14 2.01
N TYR A 21 6.77 -0.65 1.04
CA TYR A 21 6.04 -1.82 0.56
C TYR A 21 6.88 -3.06 0.84
N THR A 22 6.28 -4.04 1.48
CA THR A 22 6.92 -5.31 1.81
C THR A 22 6.03 -6.45 1.34
N ASP A 23 6.55 -7.29 0.45
CA ASP A 23 5.87 -8.47 -0.04
C ASP A 23 6.59 -9.72 0.48
N ILE A 24 5.83 -10.63 1.06
CA ILE A 24 6.32 -11.92 1.57
C ILE A 24 5.43 -12.99 0.97
N SER A 25 6.03 -14.00 0.33
CA SER A 25 5.26 -15.09 -0.26
C SER A 25 5.96 -16.43 -0.13
N VAL A 26 5.15 -17.48 0.03
CA VAL A 26 5.60 -18.87 0.02
C VAL A 26 4.84 -19.62 -1.06
N GLY A 27 5.54 -20.19 -2.04
CA GLY A 27 4.88 -20.78 -3.19
C GLY A 27 5.77 -21.71 -3.98
N ILE A 28 5.28 -22.12 -5.13
CA ILE A 28 5.94 -23.05 -6.06
C ILE A 28 6.38 -22.25 -7.29
N ASP A 29 7.66 -22.37 -7.63
CA ASP A 29 8.25 -21.84 -8.85
C ASP A 29 8.42 -22.96 -9.86
N TRP A 30 7.73 -22.85 -10.98
CA TRP A 30 7.81 -23.80 -12.08
C TRP A 30 8.44 -23.17 -13.31
N LYS A 31 9.57 -23.73 -13.73
CA LYS A 31 10.37 -23.28 -14.88
C LYS A 31 10.48 -24.39 -15.92
N PRO A 32 9.53 -24.50 -16.86
CA PRO A 32 9.56 -25.55 -17.88
C PRO A 32 10.77 -25.43 -18.83
N ASN A 33 11.29 -24.24 -18.98
CA ASN A 33 12.49 -23.94 -19.78
C ASN A 33 13.14 -22.61 -19.33
N SER A 34 14.19 -22.18 -20.00
CA SER A 34 14.91 -20.94 -19.69
C SER A 34 14.15 -19.65 -20.06
N ILE A 35 13.06 -19.77 -20.81
CA ILE A 35 12.29 -18.62 -21.31
C ILE A 35 11.12 -18.31 -20.36
N PHE A 36 10.43 -19.33 -19.86
CA PHE A 36 9.21 -19.21 -19.08
C PHE A 36 9.44 -19.55 -17.61
N SER A 37 8.86 -18.73 -16.74
CA SER A 37 8.76 -19.00 -15.30
C SER A 37 7.37 -18.65 -14.81
N ILE A 38 6.78 -19.51 -13.99
CA ILE A 38 5.49 -19.33 -13.34
C ILE A 38 5.68 -19.57 -11.85
N TYR A 39 5.34 -18.60 -11.05
CA TYR A 39 5.32 -18.67 -9.60
C TYR A 39 3.88 -18.58 -9.10
N LEU A 40 3.47 -19.52 -8.27
CA LEU A 40 2.16 -19.52 -7.61
C LEU A 40 2.36 -19.61 -6.10
N SER A 41 1.84 -18.65 -5.38
CA SER A 41 1.87 -18.59 -3.92
C SER A 41 0.45 -18.61 -3.36
N PRO A 42 0.06 -19.68 -2.66
CA PRO A 42 -1.21 -19.72 -1.94
C PRO A 42 -1.19 -18.85 -0.67
N VAL A 43 -0.01 -18.46 -0.20
CA VAL A 43 0.17 -17.60 0.97
C VAL A 43 1.12 -16.47 0.60
N ALA A 44 0.55 -15.33 0.30
CA ALA A 44 1.27 -14.09 0.01
C ALA A 44 0.78 -12.98 0.94
N GLY A 45 1.71 -12.28 1.57
CA GLY A 45 1.42 -11.13 2.44
C GLY A 45 1.95 -9.86 1.82
N GLN A 46 1.14 -8.81 1.80
CA GLN A 46 1.55 -7.46 1.44
C GLN A 46 1.39 -6.54 2.64
N ILE A 47 2.43 -5.82 2.99
CA ILE A 47 2.43 -4.85 4.08
C ILE A 47 2.87 -3.50 3.52
N THR A 48 1.98 -2.53 3.62
CA THR A 48 2.28 -1.14 3.30
C THR A 48 2.40 -0.35 4.59
N THR A 49 3.48 0.42 4.75
CA THR A 49 3.67 1.25 5.93
C THR A 49 3.68 2.73 5.58
N ALA A 50 3.20 3.56 6.51
CA ALA A 50 3.20 5.02 6.43
C ALA A 50 3.55 5.60 7.80
N VAL A 51 4.86 5.59 8.14
CA VAL A 51 5.35 6.06 9.44
C VAL A 51 5.84 7.50 9.32
N VAL A 52 5.00 8.45 9.73
CA VAL A 52 5.31 9.88 9.69
C VAL A 52 5.69 10.37 11.08
N GLY A 53 6.94 10.80 11.24
CA GLY A 53 7.44 11.41 12.48
C GLY A 53 6.85 12.80 12.74
N ASP A 54 6.83 13.24 14.00
CA ASP A 54 6.23 14.52 14.40
C ASP A 54 6.86 15.73 13.71
N ALA A 55 8.18 15.76 13.61
CA ALA A 55 8.90 16.86 12.95
C ALA A 55 8.58 16.95 11.45
N MET A 56 8.44 15.81 10.75
CA MET A 56 8.05 15.77 9.34
C MET A 56 6.61 16.21 9.15
N ASN A 57 5.71 15.77 10.04
CA ASN A 57 4.30 16.12 10.00
C ASN A 57 4.09 17.63 10.23
N ALA A 58 4.74 18.21 11.23
CA ALA A 58 4.65 19.64 11.53
C ALA A 58 5.18 20.50 10.35
N LYS A 59 6.36 20.16 9.82
CA LYS A 59 6.92 20.89 8.68
C LYS A 59 6.00 20.87 7.45
N TYR A 60 5.34 19.75 7.18
CA TYR A 60 4.42 19.63 6.07
C TYR A 60 3.13 20.45 6.31
N ALA A 61 2.61 20.43 7.53
CA ALA A 61 1.44 21.21 7.91
C ALA A 61 1.69 22.72 7.74
N ASP A 62 2.84 23.21 8.23
CA ASP A 62 3.23 24.61 8.10
C ASP A 62 3.35 25.05 6.64
N MET A 63 3.93 24.22 5.78
CA MET A 63 4.14 24.55 4.36
C MET A 63 2.85 24.62 3.55
N TYR A 64 1.85 23.82 3.89
CA TYR A 64 0.60 23.69 3.12
C TYR A 64 -0.61 24.25 3.84
N ALA A 65 -0.42 24.89 5.00
CA ALA A 65 -1.50 25.40 5.84
C ALA A 65 -2.63 24.37 6.07
N LEU A 66 -2.27 23.13 6.33
CA LEU A 66 -3.22 22.05 6.56
C LEU A 66 -3.73 22.12 7.99
N GLU A 67 -5.03 22.26 8.14
CA GLU A 67 -5.66 22.46 9.45
C GLU A 67 -5.57 21.23 10.35
N ASN A 68 -5.68 20.00 9.81
CA ASN A 68 -5.76 18.78 10.61
C ASN A 68 -4.82 17.69 10.11
N GLY A 69 -3.95 17.22 10.98
CA GLY A 69 -3.16 15.99 10.78
C GLY A 69 -2.02 16.07 9.76
N GLY A 70 -2.00 17.07 8.90
CA GLY A 70 -0.92 17.31 7.95
C GLY A 70 -0.55 16.08 7.11
N LEU A 71 0.75 15.88 6.92
CA LEU A 71 1.28 14.78 6.12
C LEU A 71 0.93 13.40 6.70
N ARG A 72 0.92 13.26 8.03
CA ARG A 72 0.59 11.99 8.71
C ARG A 72 -0.78 11.50 8.30
N GLN A 73 -1.80 12.36 8.39
CA GLN A 73 -3.15 12.01 8.01
C GLN A 73 -3.22 11.62 6.52
N ALA A 74 -2.68 12.44 5.63
CA ALA A 74 -2.71 12.19 4.19
C ALA A 74 -2.02 10.87 3.81
N MET A 75 -0.87 10.58 4.42
CA MET A 75 -0.13 9.34 4.16
C MET A 75 -0.83 8.12 4.74
N GLN A 76 -1.39 8.21 5.94
CA GLN A 76 -2.11 7.11 6.57
C GLN A 76 -3.46 6.83 5.89
N GLU A 77 -4.15 7.83 5.40
CA GLU A 77 -5.36 7.63 4.59
C GLU A 77 -5.06 6.94 3.25
N LYS A 78 -3.94 7.27 2.64
CA LYS A 78 -3.55 6.72 1.34
C LYS A 78 -2.93 5.34 1.42
N TYR A 79 -2.04 5.09 2.36
CA TYR A 79 -1.17 3.91 2.38
C TYR A 79 -1.39 2.98 3.56
N ALA A 80 -2.14 3.39 4.58
CA ALA A 80 -2.40 2.61 5.78
C ALA A 80 -3.90 2.39 6.00
N THR A 81 -4.25 1.90 7.18
CA THR A 81 -5.63 1.70 7.61
C THR A 81 -5.98 2.71 8.69
N TRP A 82 -7.25 3.02 8.83
CA TRP A 82 -7.77 3.82 9.91
C TRP A 82 -9.05 3.18 10.49
N THR A 83 -9.38 3.51 11.72
CA THR A 83 -10.60 3.09 12.40
C THR A 83 -11.25 4.28 13.11
N TYR A 84 -12.48 4.15 13.57
CA TYR A 84 -13.10 5.15 14.41
C TYR A 84 -12.75 4.93 15.89
N SER A 85 -12.68 6.02 16.64
CA SER A 85 -12.59 5.95 18.11
C SER A 85 -13.81 5.19 18.67
N LYS A 86 -13.60 4.44 19.76
CA LYS A 86 -14.69 3.81 20.52
C LYS A 86 -15.40 4.78 21.46
N VAL A 87 -14.88 5.99 21.59
CA VAL A 87 -15.44 7.02 22.47
C VAL A 87 -15.94 8.16 21.60
N ALA A 88 -17.23 8.47 21.69
CA ALA A 88 -17.82 9.59 20.97
C ALA A 88 -17.31 10.93 21.52
N ASN A 89 -17.15 11.89 20.63
CA ASN A 89 -16.94 13.28 21.00
C ASN A 89 -18.21 13.88 21.64
N VAL A 90 -18.09 15.06 22.21
CA VAL A 90 -19.22 15.76 22.88
C VAL A 90 -20.40 16.02 21.91
N ASP A 91 -20.12 16.17 20.63
CA ASP A 91 -21.12 16.38 19.56
C ASP A 91 -21.67 15.07 18.97
N GLY A 92 -21.28 13.91 19.51
CA GLY A 92 -21.69 12.60 19.01
C GLY A 92 -20.93 12.09 17.80
N THR A 93 -19.90 12.81 17.35
CA THR A 93 -19.00 12.35 16.29
C THR A 93 -17.90 11.44 16.85
N TYR A 94 -17.20 10.74 15.97
CA TYR A 94 -16.08 9.88 16.31
C TYR A 94 -14.82 10.29 15.57
N ASP A 95 -13.71 10.33 16.28
CA ASP A 95 -12.41 10.62 15.66
C ASP A 95 -11.91 9.42 14.86
N LYS A 96 -11.26 9.71 13.76
CA LYS A 96 -10.49 8.71 13.00
C LYS A 96 -9.17 8.44 13.70
N ILE A 97 -8.90 7.17 14.02
CA ILE A 97 -7.62 6.71 14.54
C ILE A 97 -6.85 6.06 13.40
N TYR A 98 -5.71 6.65 13.04
CA TYR A 98 -4.88 6.17 11.94
C TYR A 98 -3.84 5.16 12.45
N LYS A 99 -3.71 4.05 11.71
CA LYS A 99 -2.62 3.10 11.88
C LYS A 99 -1.43 3.52 11.00
N ASN A 100 -0.24 3.04 11.33
CA ASN A 100 0.97 3.28 10.54
C ASN A 100 1.17 2.24 9.43
N TYR A 101 0.29 1.28 9.29
CA TYR A 101 0.41 0.18 8.34
C TYR A 101 -0.95 -0.31 7.84
N LYS A 102 -0.90 -0.98 6.71
CA LYS A 102 -1.97 -1.82 6.16
C LYS A 102 -1.37 -3.18 5.83
N ALA A 103 -2.01 -4.25 6.29
CA ALA A 103 -1.58 -5.61 6.01
C ALA A 103 -2.67 -6.38 5.27
N GLU A 104 -2.28 -7.14 4.25
CA GLU A 104 -3.16 -7.98 3.46
C GLU A 104 -2.52 -9.35 3.29
N LEU A 105 -3.33 -10.40 3.37
CA LEU A 105 -2.92 -11.78 3.10
C LEU A 105 -3.75 -12.30 1.95
N GLY A 106 -3.12 -12.95 0.99
CA GLY A 106 -3.79 -13.35 -0.23
C GLY A 106 -3.07 -14.43 -1.01
N LEU A 107 -3.50 -14.58 -2.25
CA LEU A 107 -2.93 -15.45 -3.24
C LEU A 107 -2.17 -14.61 -4.26
N SER A 108 -0.96 -15.02 -4.60
CA SER A 108 -0.12 -14.37 -5.60
C SER A 108 0.23 -15.31 -6.73
N PHE A 109 0.17 -14.78 -7.93
CA PHE A 109 0.64 -15.43 -9.16
C PHE A 109 1.63 -14.50 -9.86
N LYS A 110 2.74 -15.04 -10.35
CA LYS A 110 3.69 -14.30 -11.19
C LYS A 110 4.10 -15.12 -12.39
N GLY A 111 3.88 -14.61 -13.58
CA GLY A 111 4.36 -15.16 -14.83
C GLY A 111 5.48 -14.30 -15.40
N SER A 112 6.56 -14.89 -15.92
CA SER A 112 7.60 -14.14 -16.60
C SER A 112 8.10 -14.83 -17.84
N ILE A 113 8.52 -14.01 -18.82
CA ILE A 113 9.14 -14.42 -20.08
C ILE A 113 10.49 -13.71 -20.18
N ASN A 114 11.54 -14.48 -20.40
CA ASN A 114 12.89 -13.96 -20.68
C ASN A 114 13.39 -14.60 -21.99
N TYR A 115 13.22 -13.88 -23.09
CA TYR A 115 13.59 -14.33 -24.41
C TYR A 115 14.77 -13.55 -24.93
N ALA A 116 15.78 -14.25 -25.42
CA ALA A 116 16.96 -13.65 -26.05
C ALA A 116 17.24 -14.34 -27.37
N TYR A 117 17.42 -13.56 -28.44
CA TYR A 117 17.81 -14.04 -29.75
C TYR A 117 18.78 -13.04 -30.39
N LYS A 118 20.02 -13.47 -30.63
CA LYS A 118 21.12 -12.58 -31.07
C LYS A 118 21.26 -11.37 -30.15
N ASP A 119 21.13 -10.17 -30.68
CA ASP A 119 21.23 -8.92 -29.94
C ASP A 119 19.88 -8.46 -29.32
N LEU A 120 18.78 -9.12 -29.70
CA LEU A 120 17.44 -8.82 -29.15
C LEU A 120 17.19 -9.57 -27.86
N LYS A 121 16.81 -8.82 -26.81
CA LYS A 121 16.37 -9.38 -25.53
C LYS A 121 15.02 -8.78 -25.14
N ILE A 122 14.09 -9.65 -24.79
CA ILE A 122 12.73 -9.31 -24.31
C ILE A 122 12.55 -9.92 -22.95
N ILE A 123 12.24 -9.06 -21.96
CA ILE A 123 11.87 -9.48 -20.62
C ILE A 123 10.51 -8.91 -20.32
N THR A 124 9.59 -9.74 -19.88
CA THR A 124 8.30 -9.26 -19.38
C THR A 124 7.85 -10.12 -18.20
N SER A 125 7.18 -9.51 -17.25
CA SER A 125 6.57 -10.19 -16.12
C SER A 125 5.21 -9.59 -15.78
N VAL A 126 4.26 -10.46 -15.42
CA VAL A 126 2.95 -10.10 -14.91
C VAL A 126 2.79 -10.71 -13.53
N GLY A 127 2.54 -9.85 -12.54
CA GLY A 127 2.18 -10.21 -11.18
C GLY A 127 0.69 -9.99 -10.95
N LEU A 128 0.05 -10.91 -10.27
CA LEU A 128 -1.34 -10.81 -9.83
C LEU A 128 -1.40 -11.12 -8.34
N PHE A 129 -2.10 -10.28 -7.59
CA PHE A 129 -2.38 -10.52 -6.18
C PHE A 129 -3.88 -10.35 -5.93
N THR A 130 -4.47 -11.25 -5.15
CA THR A 130 -5.86 -11.13 -4.67
C THR A 130 -5.93 -11.45 -3.19
N PRO A 131 -6.42 -10.51 -2.36
CA PRO A 131 -6.51 -10.72 -0.92
C PRO A 131 -7.68 -11.64 -0.58
N TYR A 132 -7.50 -12.49 0.43
CA TYR A 132 -8.56 -13.21 1.12
C TYR A 132 -8.68 -12.80 2.60
N ALA A 133 -7.67 -12.11 3.15
CA ALA A 133 -7.72 -11.46 4.45
C ALA A 133 -7.00 -10.12 4.40
N TRP A 134 -7.56 -9.10 5.03
CA TRP A 134 -7.02 -7.75 5.07
C TRP A 134 -7.47 -7.01 6.31
N ASP A 135 -6.75 -5.96 6.66
CA ASP A 135 -7.15 -5.04 7.72
C ASP A 135 -8.47 -4.34 7.36
N LYS A 136 -9.42 -4.38 8.28
CA LYS A 136 -10.73 -3.76 8.14
C LYS A 136 -10.85 -2.55 9.06
N THR A 137 -11.56 -1.52 8.61
CA THR A 137 -11.92 -0.37 9.43
C THR A 137 -13.17 -0.69 10.21
N GLU A 138 -13.07 -0.68 11.54
CA GLU A 138 -14.21 -0.84 12.44
C GLU A 138 -15.03 0.45 12.47
N MET A 139 -16.35 0.33 12.54
CA MET A 139 -17.28 1.44 12.70
C MET A 139 -18.10 1.27 13.97
N PHE A 140 -18.38 2.37 14.64
CA PHE A 140 -19.17 2.45 15.87
C PHE A 140 -20.30 3.46 15.71
N ASP A 141 -21.44 3.17 16.36
CA ASP A 141 -22.57 4.10 16.42
C ASP A 141 -22.38 5.21 17.47
N ALA A 142 -23.40 6.07 17.60
CA ALA A 142 -23.40 7.18 18.57
C ALA A 142 -23.30 6.73 20.05
N ASN A 143 -23.57 5.48 20.35
CA ASN A 143 -23.46 4.93 21.70
C ASN A 143 -22.10 4.25 21.95
N GLY A 144 -21.24 4.15 20.91
CA GLY A 144 -19.97 3.43 20.98
C GLY A 144 -20.09 1.93 20.72
N ASP A 145 -21.24 1.46 20.25
CA ASP A 145 -21.46 0.07 19.94
C ASP A 145 -20.95 -0.25 18.53
N PHE A 146 -20.29 -1.40 18.41
CA PHE A 146 -19.77 -1.85 17.13
C PHE A 146 -20.91 -2.16 16.15
N ILE A 147 -20.95 -1.48 14.99
CA ILE A 147 -21.98 -1.61 13.97
C ILE A 147 -21.52 -2.34 12.71
N GLY A 148 -20.23 -2.66 12.60
CA GLY A 148 -19.68 -3.39 11.46
C GLY A 148 -18.35 -2.87 10.96
N TYR A 149 -18.00 -3.28 9.76
CA TYR A 149 -16.77 -2.84 9.09
C TYR A 149 -17.11 -1.97 7.88
N ARG A 150 -16.28 -0.95 7.67
CA ARG A 150 -16.35 -0.13 6.45
C ARG A 150 -16.04 -0.99 5.23
N ASP A 151 -16.89 -0.90 4.20
CA ASP A 151 -16.58 -1.49 2.89
C ASP A 151 -15.45 -0.67 2.23
N ASN A 152 -14.32 -1.31 1.99
CA ASN A 152 -13.17 -0.75 1.29
C ASN A 152 -13.03 -1.30 -0.13
N ASN A 153 -14.05 -1.99 -0.66
CA ASN A 153 -14.07 -2.68 -1.94
C ASN A 153 -12.98 -3.77 -2.12
N ARG A 154 -12.30 -4.17 -1.03
CA ARG A 154 -11.36 -5.30 -1.07
C ARG A 154 -12.14 -6.60 -0.97
N ARG A 155 -12.03 -7.46 -1.96
CA ARG A 155 -12.69 -8.77 -2.01
C ARG A 155 -11.78 -9.78 -2.67
N PHE A 156 -11.93 -11.05 -2.31
CA PHE A 156 -11.31 -12.13 -3.07
C PHE A 156 -11.79 -12.09 -4.52
N GLY A 157 -10.85 -12.16 -5.45
CA GLY A 157 -11.12 -12.02 -6.89
C GLY A 157 -10.94 -10.61 -7.44
N ASN A 158 -10.74 -9.60 -6.59
CA ASN A 158 -10.22 -8.32 -7.03
C ASN A 158 -8.70 -8.43 -7.11
N PHE A 159 -8.15 -8.29 -8.31
CA PHE A 159 -6.73 -8.47 -8.55
C PHE A 159 -6.00 -7.12 -8.58
N ASP A 160 -4.94 -7.03 -7.81
CA ASP A 160 -3.89 -6.06 -8.05
C ASP A 160 -2.99 -6.62 -9.15
N VAL A 161 -2.71 -5.84 -10.16
CA VAL A 161 -1.95 -6.26 -11.35
C VAL A 161 -0.70 -5.41 -11.47
N ASP A 162 0.45 -6.08 -11.46
CA ASP A 162 1.75 -5.50 -11.78
C ASP A 162 2.23 -6.05 -13.12
N TRP A 163 2.64 -5.16 -14.03
CA TRP A 163 3.18 -5.56 -15.31
C TRP A 163 4.43 -4.77 -15.66
N ASP A 164 5.52 -5.50 -15.84
CA ASP A 164 6.79 -4.95 -16.29
C ASP A 164 7.16 -5.51 -17.65
N ALA A 165 7.69 -4.66 -18.52
CA ALA A 165 8.21 -5.08 -19.82
C ALA A 165 9.46 -4.28 -20.19
N ALA A 166 10.47 -4.95 -20.70
CA ALA A 166 11.69 -4.35 -21.22
C ALA A 166 12.12 -5.02 -22.52
N ILE A 167 12.51 -4.23 -23.49
CA ILE A 167 13.09 -4.67 -24.76
C ILE A 167 14.44 -3.98 -24.91
N SER A 168 15.49 -4.73 -25.20
CA SER A 168 16.81 -4.21 -25.50
C SER A 168 17.36 -4.85 -26.78
N TYR A 169 18.12 -4.02 -27.52
CA TYR A 169 18.76 -4.40 -28.78
C TYR A 169 20.22 -3.95 -28.76
#